data_39d41c4bcb4c3156b64083588efccfdf
#
_entry.id   39d41c4bcb4c3156b64083588efccfdf
#
_cell.length_a   1.000
_cell.length_b   1.000
_cell.length_c   1.000
_cell.angle_alpha   90.00
_cell.angle_beta   90.00
_cell.angle_gamma   90.00
#
_symmetry.space_group_name_H-M   'P 1'
#
loop_
_entity.id
_entity.type
_entity.pdbx_description
1 polymer ?
#
loop_
_entity_poly.entity_id
_entity_poly.type
_entity_poly.pdbx_seq_one_letter_code
_entity_poly.pdbx_strand_id
1 'polypeptide(L)'
;MNFLSRIISPVVIFIISIQFIFAIPEAFVYNHSTEQAFYFFESVTIDGQVVDADDWVGVFNGDVCVGARRWGECYGTSCDVPVMGYDNSEYTTGYMMPGGMPSFKIFDASESEYLDAVASEDIPWFNGSYEILDNLQNAVSGCTDADACNYDDTAN
;
A
#
# COMPACT_ATOMS: atom_id res chain seq x y z
N MET A 1 32.43 -1.17 -66.83
CA MET A 1 32.44 -1.88 -65.54
C MET A 1 31.97 -0.88 -64.47
N ASN A 2 30.67 -0.92 -64.14
CA ASN A 2 30.06 -0.01 -63.18
C ASN A 2 29.87 -0.71 -61.82
N PHE A 3 30.68 -0.33 -60.83
CA PHE A 3 30.52 -0.76 -59.46
C PHE A 3 29.45 0.12 -58.78
N LEU A 4 28.25 -0.42 -58.65
CA LEU A 4 27.20 0.16 -57.80
C LEU A 4 27.53 -0.18 -56.34
N SER A 5 28.12 0.77 -55.64
CA SER A 5 28.26 0.74 -54.19
C SER A 5 26.86 0.89 -53.54
N ARG A 6 26.31 -0.19 -52.95
CA ARG A 6 25.13 -0.15 -52.13
C ARG A 6 25.52 0.42 -50.74
N ILE A 7 25.12 1.62 -50.49
CA ILE A 7 25.18 2.23 -49.15
C ILE A 7 24.08 1.61 -48.33
N ILE A 8 24.42 0.69 -47.42
CA ILE A 8 23.53 0.16 -46.41
C ILE A 8 23.50 1.22 -45.27
N SER A 9 22.40 1.97 -45.20
CA SER A 9 22.16 2.89 -44.09
C SER A 9 21.87 2.09 -42.84
N PRO A 10 22.59 2.25 -41.73
CA PRO A 10 22.24 1.60 -40.47
C PRO A 10 20.97 2.25 -39.89
N VAL A 11 19.90 1.50 -39.84
CA VAL A 11 18.70 1.89 -39.10
C VAL A 11 19.04 1.82 -37.61
N VAL A 12 19.24 2.96 -36.97
CA VAL A 12 19.40 3.05 -35.53
C VAL A 12 18.01 2.90 -34.91
N ILE A 13 17.72 1.72 -34.38
CA ILE A 13 16.51 1.47 -33.61
C ILE A 13 16.73 2.07 -32.20
N PHE A 14 16.12 3.23 -31.93
CA PHE A 14 16.02 3.77 -30.58
C PHE A 14 15.04 2.91 -29.80
N ILE A 15 15.53 2.03 -28.94
CA ILE A 15 14.72 1.35 -27.93
C ILE A 15 14.49 2.37 -26.81
N ILE A 16 13.32 3.02 -26.81
CA ILE A 16 12.87 3.82 -25.68
C ILE A 16 12.45 2.82 -24.60
N SER A 17 13.31 2.58 -23.61
CA SER A 17 12.92 1.91 -22.39
C SER A 17 11.99 2.83 -21.61
N ILE A 18 10.70 2.52 -21.59
CA ILE A 18 9.74 3.16 -20.71
C ILE A 18 10.09 2.69 -19.30
N GLN A 19 10.73 3.54 -18.53
CA GLN A 19 10.91 3.31 -17.09
C GLN A 19 9.59 3.67 -16.44
N PHE A 20 8.86 2.68 -15.94
CA PHE A 20 7.74 2.92 -15.06
C PHE A 20 8.32 3.49 -13.75
N ILE A 21 8.16 4.78 -13.55
CA ILE A 21 8.41 5.41 -12.26
C ILE A 21 7.18 5.10 -11.42
N PHE A 22 7.30 4.16 -10.48
CA PHE A 22 6.24 3.87 -9.52
C PHE A 22 6.18 5.03 -8.53
N ALA A 23 5.30 5.98 -8.79
CA ALA A 23 5.02 7.07 -7.87
C ALA A 23 4.18 6.55 -6.69
N ILE A 24 4.37 7.15 -5.51
CA ILE A 24 3.46 6.93 -4.37
C ILE A 24 2.03 7.26 -4.84
N PRO A 25 1.04 6.38 -4.57
CA PRO A 25 -0.36 6.69 -4.84
C PRO A 25 -0.78 8.01 -4.17
N GLU A 26 -1.57 8.83 -4.85
CA GLU A 26 -1.88 10.20 -4.42
C GLU A 26 -2.43 10.26 -2.99
N ALA A 27 -3.34 9.33 -2.63
CA ALA A 27 -3.93 9.26 -1.31
C ALA A 27 -2.95 8.75 -0.22
N PHE A 28 -1.79 8.19 -0.59
CA PHE A 28 -0.82 7.61 0.33
C PHE A 28 0.38 8.52 0.60
N VAL A 29 0.30 9.77 0.19
CA VAL A 29 1.34 10.78 0.46
C VAL A 29 1.25 11.22 1.92
N TYR A 30 2.37 11.14 2.63
CA TYR A 30 2.47 11.54 4.05
C TYR A 30 3.82 12.23 4.33
N ASN A 31 3.91 12.92 5.47
CA ASN A 31 5.14 13.53 5.96
C ASN A 31 5.78 12.65 7.03
N HIS A 32 7.11 12.64 7.08
CA HIS A 32 7.83 11.97 8.16
C HIS A 32 7.64 12.73 9.48
N SER A 33 7.58 11.97 10.58
CA SER A 33 7.49 12.46 11.94
C SER A 33 8.61 11.86 12.81
N THR A 34 8.95 12.53 13.90
CA THR A 34 9.83 11.97 14.94
C THR A 34 9.11 10.96 15.84
N GLU A 35 7.78 11.00 15.86
CA GLU A 35 6.92 10.06 16.56
C GLU A 35 6.42 9.01 15.55
N GLN A 36 6.78 7.74 15.75
CA GLN A 36 6.44 6.68 14.80
C GLN A 36 6.30 5.33 15.46
N ALA A 37 5.48 4.47 14.87
CA ALA A 37 5.35 3.05 15.17
C ALA A 37 5.47 2.25 13.87
N PHE A 38 5.60 0.93 13.97
CA PHE A 38 5.67 0.03 12.82
C PHE A 38 4.68 -1.11 12.99
N TYR A 39 3.85 -1.33 11.99
CA TYR A 39 2.92 -2.44 11.93
C TYR A 39 3.42 -3.43 10.88
N PHE A 40 3.71 -4.64 11.32
CA PHE A 40 4.20 -5.74 10.48
C PHE A 40 3.05 -6.66 10.16
N PHE A 41 2.84 -6.94 8.89
CA PHE A 41 1.88 -7.94 8.43
C PHE A 41 2.62 -9.15 7.89
N GLU A 42 2.27 -10.35 8.39
CA GLU A 42 2.82 -11.60 7.86
C GLU A 42 2.27 -11.89 6.45
N SER A 43 1.06 -11.45 6.16
CA SER A 43 0.47 -11.51 4.83
C SER A 43 -0.45 -10.32 4.55
N VAL A 44 -0.51 -9.91 3.28
CA VAL A 44 -1.51 -8.95 2.78
C VAL A 44 -2.17 -9.54 1.56
N THR A 45 -3.51 -9.47 1.50
CA THR A 45 -4.28 -10.11 0.42
C THR A 45 -5.39 -9.20 -0.12
N ILE A 46 -5.67 -9.37 -1.41
CA ILE A 46 -6.87 -8.87 -2.10
C ILE A 46 -7.64 -10.09 -2.59
N ASP A 47 -8.89 -10.24 -2.17
CA ASP A 47 -9.75 -11.39 -2.50
C ASP A 47 -9.08 -12.75 -2.26
N GLY A 48 -8.30 -12.84 -1.16
CA GLY A 48 -7.57 -14.03 -0.77
C GLY A 48 -6.30 -14.33 -1.59
N GLN A 49 -5.93 -13.46 -2.53
CA GLN A 49 -4.67 -13.55 -3.27
C GLN A 49 -3.64 -12.59 -2.67
N VAL A 50 -2.40 -13.06 -2.52
CA VAL A 50 -1.31 -12.21 -2.02
C VAL A 50 -1.09 -11.05 -2.97
N VAL A 51 -0.95 -9.85 -2.43
CA VAL A 51 -0.70 -8.62 -3.19
C VAL A 51 0.59 -8.68 -3.99
N ASP A 52 0.63 -7.98 -5.10
CA ASP A 52 1.80 -7.88 -5.98
C ASP A 52 2.86 -6.90 -5.44
N ALA A 53 4.07 -6.98 -5.98
CA ALA A 53 5.19 -6.12 -5.57
C ALA A 53 4.96 -4.63 -5.84
N ASP A 54 4.04 -4.29 -6.73
CA ASP A 54 3.72 -2.92 -7.10
C ASP A 54 2.57 -2.33 -6.27
N ASP A 55 1.88 -3.18 -5.50
CA ASP A 55 0.81 -2.76 -4.61
C ASP A 55 1.35 -2.04 -3.37
N TRP A 56 0.47 -1.30 -2.71
CA TRP A 56 0.81 -0.50 -1.56
C TRP A 56 -0.15 -0.75 -0.40
N VAL A 57 0.37 -0.65 0.81
CA VAL A 57 -0.43 -0.54 2.03
C VAL A 57 -0.30 0.87 2.57
N GLY A 58 -1.43 1.55 2.76
CA GLY A 58 -1.53 2.86 3.39
C GLY A 58 -2.19 2.77 4.76
N VAL A 59 -1.75 3.64 5.69
CA VAL A 59 -2.29 3.75 7.04
C VAL A 59 -2.86 5.13 7.25
N PHE A 60 -4.00 5.20 7.94
CA PHE A 60 -4.77 6.42 8.08
C PHE A 60 -5.18 6.67 9.54
N ASN A 61 -5.27 7.95 9.88
CA ASN A 61 -6.02 8.46 11.03
C ASN A 61 -7.22 9.25 10.51
N GLY A 62 -8.39 8.61 10.46
CA GLY A 62 -9.53 9.14 9.70
C GLY A 62 -9.20 9.26 8.21
N ASP A 63 -9.28 10.48 7.65
CA ASP A 63 -8.99 10.72 6.24
C ASP A 63 -7.52 11.11 5.97
N VAL A 64 -6.69 11.21 7.01
CA VAL A 64 -5.30 11.64 6.90
C VAL A 64 -4.37 10.44 6.77
N CYS A 65 -3.65 10.33 5.65
CA CYS A 65 -2.61 9.33 5.49
C CYS A 65 -1.44 9.64 6.45
N VAL A 66 -1.07 8.65 7.25
CA VAL A 66 -0.02 8.75 8.28
C VAL A 66 1.13 7.79 8.03
N GLY A 67 1.08 7.02 6.96
CA GLY A 67 2.14 6.12 6.57
C GLY A 67 1.76 5.27 5.37
N ALA A 68 2.76 4.80 4.64
CA ALA A 68 2.55 3.89 3.51
C ALA A 68 3.80 3.07 3.23
N ARG A 69 3.60 1.89 2.63
CA ARG A 69 4.66 1.00 2.18
C ARG A 69 4.28 0.36 0.85
N ARG A 70 5.20 0.42 -0.13
CA ARG A 70 5.11 -0.41 -1.33
C ARG A 70 5.54 -1.83 -0.99
N TRP A 71 4.72 -2.82 -1.38
CA TRP A 71 4.93 -4.20 -0.94
C TRP A 71 6.23 -4.81 -1.48
N GLY A 72 6.64 -4.46 -2.69
CA GLY A 72 7.89 -4.92 -3.30
C GLY A 72 9.18 -4.37 -2.66
N GLU A 73 9.08 -3.42 -1.73
CA GLU A 73 10.23 -2.90 -0.96
C GLU A 73 10.50 -3.73 0.31
N CYS A 74 9.67 -4.73 0.58
CA CYS A 74 9.79 -5.57 1.75
C CYS A 74 10.87 -6.62 1.58
N TYR A 75 11.59 -6.90 2.66
CA TYR A 75 12.61 -7.94 2.72
C TYR A 75 12.09 -9.12 3.55
N GLY A 76 11.96 -10.31 2.91
CA GLY A 76 11.50 -11.52 3.59
C GLY A 76 10.01 -11.76 3.44
N THR A 77 9.39 -12.38 4.45
CA THR A 77 7.99 -12.82 4.43
C THR A 77 7.04 -11.82 5.08
N SER A 78 7.53 -10.89 5.88
CA SER A 78 6.72 -9.85 6.52
C SER A 78 7.19 -8.46 6.13
N CYS A 79 6.26 -7.53 6.07
CA CYS A 79 6.48 -6.16 5.67
C CYS A 79 6.07 -5.20 6.77
N ASP A 80 6.93 -4.23 7.07
CA ASP A 80 6.63 -3.16 7.99
C ASP A 80 5.93 -2.01 7.26
N VAL A 81 4.86 -1.50 7.84
CA VAL A 81 4.26 -0.23 7.43
C VAL A 81 4.54 0.80 8.51
N PRO A 82 5.24 1.90 8.18
CA PRO A 82 5.48 2.97 9.14
C PRO A 82 4.18 3.72 9.42
N VAL A 83 3.92 4.06 10.68
CA VAL A 83 2.74 4.80 11.12
C VAL A 83 3.20 6.00 11.93
N MET A 84 3.05 7.18 11.37
CA MET A 84 3.54 8.43 11.94
C MET A 84 2.57 9.02 12.95
N GLY A 85 3.11 9.55 14.04
CA GLY A 85 2.38 10.27 15.08
C GLY A 85 2.54 11.78 14.99
N TYR A 86 1.72 12.50 15.72
CA TYR A 86 1.80 13.96 15.85
C TYR A 86 2.99 14.36 16.75
N ASP A 87 3.96 15.07 16.19
CA ASP A 87 5.19 15.53 16.84
C ASP A 87 5.19 17.04 17.17
N ASN A 88 4.02 17.66 17.23
CA ASN A 88 3.80 19.09 17.41
C ASN A 88 4.22 19.96 16.22
N SER A 89 4.58 19.38 15.08
CA SER A 89 4.79 20.10 13.83
C SER A 89 3.46 20.36 13.11
N GLU A 90 3.38 21.48 12.38
CA GLU A 90 2.22 21.75 11.51
C GLU A 90 2.07 20.73 10.37
N TYR A 91 3.19 20.10 9.95
CA TYR A 91 3.21 19.08 8.88
C TYR A 91 2.63 17.73 9.31
N THR A 92 2.49 17.49 10.61
CA THR A 92 1.94 16.26 11.20
C THR A 92 0.59 16.50 11.86
N THR A 93 -0.07 17.62 11.55
CA THR A 93 -1.44 17.90 12.05
C THR A 93 -2.40 16.80 11.59
N GLY A 94 -3.16 16.22 12.52
CA GLY A 94 -4.08 15.12 12.25
C GLY A 94 -3.43 13.73 12.26
N TYR A 95 -2.14 13.63 12.60
CA TYR A 95 -1.44 12.35 12.73
C TYR A 95 -1.83 11.61 14.01
N MET A 96 -1.35 10.35 14.14
CA MET A 96 -1.72 9.50 15.26
C MET A 96 -1.39 10.12 16.61
N MET A 97 -2.27 9.89 17.56
CA MET A 97 -2.06 10.22 18.99
C MET A 97 -2.01 8.91 19.78
N PRO A 98 -1.31 8.85 20.94
CA PRO A 98 -1.27 7.66 21.78
C PRO A 98 -2.67 7.10 22.08
N GLY A 99 -2.88 5.82 21.76
CA GLY A 99 -4.17 5.13 21.90
C GLY A 99 -5.12 5.30 20.71
N GLY A 100 -4.74 6.07 19.68
CA GLY A 100 -5.51 6.17 18.43
C GLY A 100 -5.51 4.85 17.67
N MET A 101 -6.61 4.55 16.99
CA MET A 101 -6.77 3.34 16.19
C MET A 101 -6.46 3.65 14.72
N PRO A 102 -5.40 3.07 14.13
CA PRO A 102 -5.15 3.23 12.71
C PRO A 102 -6.16 2.45 11.87
N SER A 103 -6.53 2.98 10.72
CA SER A 103 -7.21 2.24 9.67
C SER A 103 -6.28 2.02 8.49
N PHE A 104 -6.61 1.02 7.65
CA PHE A 104 -5.73 0.59 6.58
C PHE A 104 -6.45 0.61 5.23
N LYS A 105 -5.68 0.84 4.18
CA LYS A 105 -6.12 0.67 2.80
C LYS A 105 -5.04 -0.04 2.00
N ILE A 106 -5.45 -0.82 1.01
CA ILE A 106 -4.58 -1.39 0.00
C ILE A 106 -4.80 -0.63 -1.30
N PHE A 107 -3.74 -0.28 -2.00
CA PHE A 107 -3.83 0.21 -3.37
C PHE A 107 -3.37 -0.89 -4.31
N ASP A 108 -4.33 -1.39 -5.11
CA ASP A 108 -4.06 -2.32 -6.21
C ASP A 108 -3.53 -1.53 -7.40
N ALA A 109 -2.25 -1.69 -7.69
CA ALA A 109 -1.58 -0.96 -8.76
C ALA A 109 -2.04 -1.42 -10.15
N SER A 110 -2.49 -2.67 -10.28
CA SER A 110 -2.92 -3.25 -11.54
C SER A 110 -4.26 -2.68 -12.01
N GLU A 111 -5.19 -2.46 -11.07
CA GLU A 111 -6.51 -1.91 -11.32
C GLU A 111 -6.58 -0.39 -11.03
N SER A 112 -5.52 0.17 -10.41
CA SER A 112 -5.47 1.56 -9.94
C SER A 112 -6.59 1.91 -8.96
N GLU A 113 -6.87 0.98 -8.03
CA GLU A 113 -7.99 1.06 -7.08
C GLU A 113 -7.49 1.13 -5.64
N TYR A 114 -8.21 1.92 -4.81
CA TYR A 114 -8.03 1.97 -3.36
C TYR A 114 -9.09 1.12 -2.67
N LEU A 115 -8.67 0.11 -1.95
CA LEU A 115 -9.52 -0.81 -1.22
C LEU A 115 -9.40 -0.54 0.28
N ASP A 116 -10.51 -0.42 0.99
CA ASP A 116 -10.48 -0.45 2.44
C ASP A 116 -9.98 -1.82 2.91
N ALA A 117 -9.22 -1.86 4.00
CA ALA A 117 -8.62 -3.09 4.46
C ALA A 117 -8.81 -3.29 5.96
N VAL A 118 -8.95 -4.57 6.35
CA VAL A 118 -9.17 -5.01 7.73
C VAL A 118 -7.95 -5.82 8.17
N ALA A 119 -7.37 -5.42 9.29
CA ALA A 119 -6.29 -6.14 9.94
C ALA A 119 -6.85 -7.29 10.81
N SER A 120 -6.02 -8.32 11.04
CA SER A 120 -6.40 -9.45 11.91
C SER A 120 -6.71 -9.05 13.35
N GLU A 121 -6.16 -7.93 13.80
CA GLU A 121 -6.37 -7.40 15.15
C GLU A 121 -6.42 -5.87 15.13
N ASP A 122 -7.22 -5.30 16.03
CA ASP A 122 -7.28 -3.87 16.29
C ASP A 122 -6.24 -3.51 17.36
N ILE A 123 -5.10 -2.96 16.95
CA ILE A 123 -4.02 -2.58 17.86
C ILE A 123 -3.86 -1.06 17.88
N PRO A 124 -4.03 -0.41 19.07
CA PRO A 124 -3.90 1.03 19.17
C PRO A 124 -2.44 1.48 19.00
N TRP A 125 -2.26 2.64 18.37
CA TRP A 125 -0.96 3.24 18.13
C TRP A 125 -0.32 3.81 19.39
N PHE A 126 0.97 3.50 19.60
CA PHE A 126 1.82 4.15 20.60
C PHE A 126 3.20 4.42 19.98
N ASN A 127 3.78 5.58 20.29
CA ASN A 127 5.11 5.93 19.78
C ASN A 127 6.16 4.89 20.17
N GLY A 128 6.95 4.47 19.19
CA GLY A 128 8.03 3.51 19.33
C GLY A 128 7.57 2.04 19.41
N SER A 129 6.28 1.76 19.21
CA SER A 129 5.80 0.38 19.21
C SER A 129 6.11 -0.36 17.90
N TYR A 130 6.19 -1.69 18.01
CA TYR A 130 6.36 -2.65 16.92
C TYR A 130 5.27 -3.70 17.06
N GLU A 131 4.28 -3.63 16.19
CA GLU A 131 3.10 -4.50 16.24
C GLU A 131 3.21 -5.55 15.13
N ILE A 132 2.96 -6.80 15.47
CA ILE A 132 3.02 -7.92 14.51
C ILE A 132 1.61 -8.47 14.40
N LEU A 133 1.06 -8.46 13.18
CA LEU A 133 -0.28 -8.91 12.86
C LEU A 133 -0.20 -10.05 11.84
N ASP A 134 -1.09 -11.03 11.97
CA ASP A 134 -1.11 -12.19 11.09
C ASP A 134 -1.40 -11.80 9.64
N ASN A 135 -2.42 -10.93 9.45
CA ASN A 135 -2.79 -10.52 8.10
C ASN A 135 -3.46 -9.14 8.02
N LEU A 136 -3.47 -8.62 6.79
CA LEU A 136 -4.29 -7.52 6.32
C LEU A 136 -5.01 -7.98 5.05
N GLN A 137 -6.32 -7.79 4.96
CA GLN A 137 -7.10 -8.15 3.77
C GLN A 137 -8.04 -7.04 3.37
N ASN A 138 -8.39 -6.95 2.07
CA ASN A 138 -9.39 -6.00 1.63
C ASN A 138 -10.73 -6.24 2.33
N ALA A 139 -11.43 -5.16 2.66
CA ALA A 139 -12.76 -5.23 3.20
C ALA A 139 -13.75 -5.71 2.13
N VAL A 140 -14.49 -6.77 2.44
CA VAL A 140 -15.57 -7.27 1.58
C VAL A 140 -16.90 -6.87 2.18
N SER A 141 -17.64 -6.03 1.44
CA SER A 141 -18.93 -5.53 1.91
C SER A 141 -20.04 -6.55 1.65
N GLY A 142 -20.66 -7.02 2.70
CA GLY A 142 -21.77 -7.98 2.62
C GLY A 142 -22.34 -8.24 3.99
N CYS A 143 -23.24 -9.20 4.03
CA CYS A 143 -23.80 -9.72 5.27
C CYS A 143 -23.60 -11.23 5.31
N THR A 144 -22.98 -11.75 6.36
CA THR A 144 -22.75 -13.19 6.55
C THR A 144 -24.00 -13.95 6.98
N ASP A 145 -25.14 -13.26 7.17
CA ASP A 145 -26.44 -13.89 7.39
C ASP A 145 -27.01 -14.41 6.06
N ALA A 146 -27.15 -15.75 5.95
CA ALA A 146 -27.62 -16.40 4.73
C ALA A 146 -29.04 -16.00 4.29
N ASP A 147 -29.81 -15.41 5.19
CA ASP A 147 -31.17 -14.93 4.90
C ASP A 147 -31.19 -13.44 4.44
N ALA A 148 -30.05 -12.76 4.45
CA ALA A 148 -29.95 -11.36 4.04
C ALA A 148 -29.95 -11.23 2.50
N CYS A 149 -30.55 -10.14 2.01
CA CYS A 149 -30.59 -9.86 0.55
C CYS A 149 -29.21 -9.49 -0.06
N ASN A 150 -28.25 -9.13 0.77
CA ASN A 150 -26.86 -8.84 0.42
C ASN A 150 -25.89 -9.84 1.06
N TYR A 151 -26.33 -11.10 1.18
CA TYR A 151 -25.52 -12.19 1.71
C TYR A 151 -24.21 -12.34 0.93
N ASP A 152 -23.12 -12.37 1.67
CA ASP A 152 -21.80 -12.69 1.18
C ASP A 152 -21.05 -13.46 2.30
N ASP A 153 -20.70 -14.70 2.06
CA ASP A 153 -20.03 -15.55 3.04
C ASP A 153 -18.54 -15.16 3.25
N THR A 154 -18.03 -14.28 2.41
CA THR A 154 -16.67 -13.72 2.49
C THR A 154 -16.62 -12.34 3.15
N ALA A 155 -17.78 -11.73 3.49
CA ALA A 155 -17.83 -10.42 4.13
C ALA A 155 -17.05 -10.38 5.45
N ASN A 156 -16.35 -9.26 5.72
CA ASN A 156 -15.48 -9.08 6.89
C ASN A 156 -15.64 -7.69 7.52
#